data_b93b0582c48c2cd136d4414209fa628f
#
_entry.id   b93b0582c48c2cd136d4414209fa628f
#
_cell.length_a   1.000
_cell.length_b   1.000
_cell.length_c   1.000
_cell.angle_alpha   90.00
_cell.angle_beta   90.00
_cell.angle_gamma   90.00
#
_symmetry.space_group_name_H-M   'P 1'
#
loop_
_entity.id
_entity.type
_entity.pdbx_description
1 polymer ?
#
loop_
_entity_poly.entity_id
_entity_poly.type
_entity_poly.pdbx_seq_one_letter_code
_entity_poly.pdbx_strand_id
1 'polypeptide(L)'
;PAGSKLYNATKLSGRMSNGLGIGIFNAVNAAQYGTAVNYDSGMEREVMVSPLTNYNVFVLDQNLKNNSSITFTNTSVLRSGEFYDANVSGLNFNANTKNNKFNFNGKTTVSVQKAIASNVGYNYNLNFGKQRGTWVYGVGYLEESDKFDPNDLGFNYNNNKRIIEVSGAYRNFKPKWKELTKII
;
A
#
# COMPACT_ATOMS: atom_id res chain seq x y z
N PRO A 1 -5.16 30.51 0.61
CA PRO A 1 -4.02 29.61 0.40
C PRO A 1 -3.80 29.47 -1.10
N ALA A 2 -2.62 29.91 -1.58
CA ALA A 2 -2.25 29.68 -2.97
C ALA A 2 -2.19 28.14 -3.16
N GLY A 3 -2.90 27.63 -4.17
CA GLY A 3 -2.89 26.21 -4.49
C GLY A 3 -1.47 25.73 -4.84
N SER A 4 -1.15 24.47 -4.56
CA SER A 4 0.17 23.93 -4.88
C SER A 4 0.41 24.01 -6.39
N LYS A 5 1.55 24.56 -6.79
CA LYS A 5 1.94 24.69 -8.21
C LYS A 5 2.60 23.40 -8.65
N LEU A 6 1.92 22.66 -9.50
CA LEU A 6 2.45 21.45 -10.13
C LEU A 6 3.31 21.84 -11.34
N TYR A 7 4.58 21.46 -11.37
CA TYR A 7 5.46 21.67 -12.52
C TYR A 7 5.25 20.60 -13.60
N ASN A 8 5.12 19.35 -13.18
CA ASN A 8 4.93 18.24 -14.08
C ASN A 8 4.18 17.10 -13.40
N ALA A 9 3.36 16.39 -14.16
CA ALA A 9 2.81 15.09 -13.79
C ALA A 9 2.77 14.18 -15.02
N THR A 10 3.46 13.06 -14.94
CA THR A 10 3.56 12.08 -16.04
C THR A 10 3.17 10.71 -15.53
N LYS A 11 2.34 10.01 -16.31
CA LYS A 11 1.93 8.63 -16.04
C LYS A 11 2.13 7.79 -17.30
N LEU A 12 2.80 6.66 -17.15
CA LEU A 12 2.90 5.61 -18.15
C LEU A 12 2.45 4.29 -17.54
N SER A 13 1.60 3.54 -18.26
CA SER A 13 1.23 2.20 -17.83
C SER A 13 0.93 1.32 -19.03
N GLY A 14 1.22 0.03 -18.91
CA GLY A 14 0.96 -0.93 -19.97
C GLY A 14 1.10 -2.37 -19.47
N ARG A 15 0.55 -3.30 -20.25
CA ARG A 15 0.67 -4.74 -20.00
C ARG A 15 1.12 -5.45 -21.28
N MET A 16 2.12 -6.30 -21.14
CA MET A 16 2.66 -7.12 -22.21
C MET A 16 1.84 -8.41 -22.38
N SER A 17 1.95 -9.05 -23.52
CA SER A 17 1.26 -10.32 -23.84
C SER A 17 1.64 -11.48 -22.91
N ASN A 18 2.85 -11.45 -22.32
CA ASN A 18 3.32 -12.42 -21.34
C ASN A 18 2.73 -12.19 -19.93
N GLY A 19 1.83 -11.20 -19.78
CA GLY A 19 1.17 -10.88 -18.51
C GLY A 19 1.94 -9.94 -17.59
N LEU A 20 3.11 -9.43 -18.01
CA LEU A 20 3.86 -8.41 -17.24
C LEU A 20 3.23 -7.03 -17.44
N GLY A 21 2.77 -6.43 -16.36
CA GLY A 21 2.32 -5.05 -16.28
C GLY A 21 3.40 -4.14 -15.69
N ILE A 22 3.54 -2.95 -16.25
CA ILE A 22 4.45 -1.91 -15.78
C ILE A 22 3.65 -0.63 -15.59
N GLY A 23 3.86 0.04 -14.45
CA GLY A 23 3.30 1.36 -14.16
C GLY A 23 4.37 2.30 -13.62
N ILE A 24 4.41 3.50 -14.16
CA ILE A 24 5.31 4.58 -13.71
C ILE A 24 4.48 5.84 -13.57
N PHE A 25 4.64 6.52 -12.45
CA PHE A 25 4.10 7.84 -12.22
C PHE A 25 5.17 8.74 -11.62
N ASN A 26 5.27 9.95 -12.13
CA ASN A 26 6.13 10.99 -11.58
C ASN A 26 5.35 12.30 -11.51
N ALA A 27 5.48 13.03 -10.41
CA ALA A 27 4.95 14.38 -10.27
C ALA A 27 5.94 15.26 -9.51
N VAL A 28 6.06 16.52 -9.92
CA VAL A 28 6.95 17.51 -9.30
C VAL A 28 6.13 18.72 -8.89
N ASN A 29 6.06 18.99 -7.58
CA ASN A 29 5.45 20.17 -7.02
C ASN A 29 6.50 21.23 -6.71
N ALA A 30 6.18 22.49 -7.02
CA ALA A 30 7.01 23.65 -6.66
C ALA A 30 7.10 23.82 -5.14
N ALA A 31 8.19 24.43 -4.70
CA ALA A 31 8.27 24.96 -3.34
C ALA A 31 7.16 25.99 -3.11
N GLN A 32 6.63 26.02 -1.91
CA GLN A 32 5.60 26.96 -1.48
C GLN A 32 6.11 27.79 -0.33
N TYR A 33 5.80 29.06 -0.39
CA TYR A 33 6.17 30.03 0.63
C TYR A 33 4.91 30.68 1.21
N GLY A 34 4.96 31.02 2.45
CA GLY A 34 3.91 31.73 3.17
C GLY A 34 4.51 32.87 3.99
N THR A 35 3.69 33.85 4.35
CA THR A 35 4.10 34.97 5.20
C THR A 35 3.82 34.59 6.66
N ALA A 36 4.87 34.56 7.47
CA ALA A 36 4.75 34.45 8.92
C ALA A 36 4.78 35.87 9.52
N VAL A 37 3.79 36.21 10.34
CA VAL A 37 3.68 37.50 11.04
C VAL A 37 4.03 37.29 12.51
N ASN A 38 4.97 38.04 13.02
CA ASN A 38 5.26 38.07 14.46
C ASN A 38 4.15 38.88 15.14
N TYR A 39 3.45 38.26 16.10
CA TYR A 39 2.27 38.82 16.73
C TYR A 39 2.60 40.09 17.61
N ASP A 40 3.80 40.12 18.19
CA ASP A 40 4.20 41.21 19.09
C ASP A 40 4.78 42.42 18.35
N SER A 41 5.52 42.18 17.26
CA SER A 41 6.22 43.26 16.51
C SER A 41 5.56 43.64 15.20
N GLY A 42 4.57 42.83 14.73
CA GLY A 42 3.97 43.01 13.40
C GLY A 42 4.92 42.76 12.23
N MET A 43 6.14 42.27 12.48
CA MET A 43 7.10 41.99 11.42
C MET A 43 6.69 40.77 10.61
N GLU A 44 6.71 40.94 9.30
CA GLU A 44 6.44 39.88 8.34
C GLU A 44 7.75 39.27 7.83
N ARG A 45 7.77 37.94 7.68
CA ARG A 45 8.85 37.23 6.99
C ARG A 45 8.30 36.15 6.09
N GLU A 46 8.91 35.97 4.94
CA GLU A 46 8.61 34.82 4.08
C GLU A 46 9.24 33.57 4.67
N VAL A 47 8.44 32.50 4.76
CA VAL A 47 8.88 31.18 5.26
C VAL A 47 8.50 30.11 4.25
N MET A 48 9.38 29.14 4.02
CA MET A 48 9.06 27.98 3.21
C MET A 48 8.06 27.09 3.96
N VAL A 49 6.89 26.86 3.38
CA VAL A 49 5.81 26.05 3.95
C VAL A 49 5.88 24.62 3.44
N SER A 50 6.30 24.46 2.18
CA SER A 50 6.51 23.16 1.54
C SER A 50 7.71 23.23 0.60
N PRO A 51 8.63 22.27 0.65
CA PRO A 51 9.77 22.23 -0.26
C PRO A 51 9.35 21.83 -1.68
N LEU A 52 10.23 22.06 -2.66
CA LEU A 52 10.12 21.40 -3.95
C LEU A 52 10.13 19.88 -3.70
N THR A 53 9.09 19.20 -4.18
CA THR A 53 8.86 17.80 -3.87
C THR A 53 8.64 17.00 -5.16
N ASN A 54 9.37 15.89 -5.28
CA ASN A 54 9.25 14.95 -6.38
C ASN A 54 8.61 13.64 -5.87
N TYR A 55 7.46 13.31 -6.41
CA TYR A 55 6.70 12.09 -6.12
C TYR A 55 6.90 11.06 -7.22
N ASN A 56 7.23 9.84 -6.84
CA ASN A 56 7.44 8.75 -7.78
C ASN A 56 6.66 7.51 -7.33
N VAL A 57 6.04 6.83 -8.30
CA VAL A 57 5.45 5.52 -8.10
C VAL A 57 5.91 4.60 -9.22
N PHE A 58 6.40 3.42 -8.85
CA PHE A 58 6.79 2.37 -9.76
C PHE A 58 6.07 1.07 -9.41
N VAL A 59 5.51 0.41 -10.40
CA VAL A 59 4.77 -0.84 -10.24
C VAL A 59 5.23 -1.85 -11.28
N LEU A 60 5.54 -3.05 -10.83
CA LEU A 60 5.69 -4.25 -11.67
C LEU A 60 4.65 -5.27 -11.21
N ASP A 61 3.84 -5.76 -12.14
CA ASP A 61 2.79 -6.71 -11.87
C ASP A 61 2.88 -7.89 -12.85
N GLN A 62 3.04 -9.09 -12.35
CA GLN A 62 3.13 -10.30 -13.15
C GLN A 62 1.96 -11.23 -12.88
N ASN A 63 1.16 -11.50 -13.92
CA ASN A 63 0.19 -12.56 -13.90
C ASN A 63 0.91 -13.92 -14.03
N LEU A 64 0.52 -14.84 -13.15
CA LEU A 64 1.03 -16.21 -13.11
C LEU A 64 -0.10 -17.20 -13.46
N LYS A 65 0.26 -18.49 -13.59
CA LYS A 65 -0.73 -19.55 -13.81
C LYS A 65 -1.69 -19.69 -12.62
N ASN A 66 -2.85 -20.31 -12.85
CA ASN A 66 -3.85 -20.65 -11.83
C ASN A 66 -4.42 -19.42 -11.09
N ASN A 67 -4.68 -18.31 -11.79
CA ASN A 67 -5.15 -17.05 -11.20
C ASN A 67 -4.24 -16.55 -10.06
N SER A 68 -2.96 -16.73 -10.24
CA SER A 68 -1.94 -16.25 -9.32
C SER A 68 -1.28 -14.99 -9.87
N SER A 69 -0.72 -14.18 -8.98
CA SER A 69 -0.02 -12.94 -9.35
C SER A 69 1.04 -12.57 -8.32
N ILE A 70 1.97 -11.76 -8.76
CA ILE A 70 2.95 -11.10 -7.91
C ILE A 70 3.10 -9.67 -8.36
N THR A 71 3.06 -8.72 -7.41
CA THR A 71 3.15 -7.29 -7.69
C THR A 71 4.18 -6.66 -6.77
N PHE A 72 5.16 -6.00 -7.37
CA PHE A 72 6.08 -5.13 -6.68
C PHE A 72 5.64 -3.69 -6.85
N THR A 73 5.63 -2.90 -5.77
CA THR A 73 5.32 -1.47 -5.78
C THR A 73 6.39 -0.73 -5.01
N ASN A 74 6.90 0.35 -5.58
CA ASN A 74 7.75 1.29 -4.87
C ASN A 74 7.16 2.69 -5.00
N THR A 75 7.09 3.40 -3.88
CA THR A 75 6.74 4.82 -3.84
C THR A 75 7.86 5.59 -3.19
N SER A 76 8.21 6.75 -3.75
CA SER A 76 9.20 7.63 -3.14
C SER A 76 8.78 9.10 -3.22
N VAL A 77 9.09 9.82 -2.14
CA VAL A 77 8.89 11.25 -2.02
C VAL A 77 10.23 11.87 -1.67
N LEU A 78 10.76 12.62 -2.62
CA LEU A 78 12.06 13.30 -2.50
C LEU A 78 11.83 14.79 -2.33
N ARG A 79 12.39 15.37 -1.27
CA ARG A 79 12.21 16.78 -0.91
C ARG A 79 13.52 17.53 -0.96
N SER A 80 13.49 18.76 -1.48
CA SER A 80 14.68 19.63 -1.47
C SER A 80 14.97 20.20 -0.08
N GLY A 81 16.24 20.46 0.21
CA GLY A 81 16.68 21.07 1.48
C GLY A 81 16.80 20.05 2.61
N GLU A 82 16.54 20.47 3.84
CA GLU A 82 16.71 19.66 5.06
C GLU A 82 15.47 18.85 5.45
N PHE A 83 14.51 18.72 4.54
CA PHE A 83 13.31 17.92 4.75
C PHE A 83 13.62 16.42 4.56
N TYR A 84 12.89 15.56 5.28
CA TYR A 84 13.08 14.12 5.14
C TYR A 84 12.56 13.60 3.80
N ASP A 85 13.22 12.60 3.27
CA ASP A 85 12.75 11.79 2.16
C ASP A 85 12.02 10.55 2.67
N ALA A 86 11.04 10.08 1.90
CA ALA A 86 10.31 8.86 2.22
C ALA A 86 10.34 7.88 1.06
N ASN A 87 10.50 6.60 1.39
CA ASN A 87 10.40 5.50 0.44
C ASN A 87 9.62 4.34 1.04
N VAL A 88 8.68 3.80 0.28
CA VAL A 88 7.93 2.62 0.67
C VAL A 88 8.01 1.59 -0.45
N SER A 89 8.52 0.41 -0.13
CA SER A 89 8.59 -0.73 -1.04
C SER A 89 7.66 -1.84 -0.57
N GLY A 90 6.85 -2.37 -1.45
CA GLY A 90 5.89 -3.42 -1.14
C GLY A 90 5.90 -4.55 -2.16
N LEU A 91 5.69 -5.75 -1.68
CA LEU A 91 5.48 -6.95 -2.47
C LEU A 91 4.12 -7.53 -2.10
N ASN A 92 3.21 -7.63 -3.07
CA ASN A 92 1.96 -8.36 -2.93
C ASN A 92 2.06 -9.64 -3.74
N PHE A 93 1.52 -10.72 -3.21
CA PHE A 93 1.42 -11.97 -3.95
C PHE A 93 0.08 -12.67 -3.68
N ASN A 94 -0.37 -13.40 -4.68
CA ASN A 94 -1.54 -14.27 -4.60
C ASN A 94 -1.23 -15.56 -5.34
N ALA A 95 -1.17 -16.68 -4.63
CA ALA A 95 -0.84 -17.98 -5.17
C ALA A 95 -2.00 -18.96 -4.97
N ASN A 96 -2.49 -19.53 -6.06
CA ASN A 96 -3.58 -20.51 -6.06
C ASN A 96 -3.11 -21.87 -6.58
N THR A 97 -3.63 -22.93 -5.99
CA THR A 97 -3.49 -24.27 -6.57
C THR A 97 -4.29 -24.38 -7.87
N LYS A 98 -3.95 -25.34 -8.76
CA LYS A 98 -4.56 -25.54 -10.09
C LYS A 98 -6.10 -25.58 -10.08
N ASN A 99 -6.70 -26.10 -9.04
CA ASN A 99 -8.16 -26.18 -8.87
C ASN A 99 -8.73 -25.08 -7.97
N ASN A 100 -7.94 -24.06 -7.62
CA ASN A 100 -8.28 -22.99 -6.67
C ASN A 100 -8.80 -23.54 -5.32
N LYS A 101 -8.30 -24.72 -4.89
CA LYS A 101 -8.70 -25.33 -3.63
C LYS A 101 -7.99 -24.69 -2.44
N PHE A 102 -6.71 -24.36 -2.61
CA PHE A 102 -5.93 -23.66 -1.62
C PHE A 102 -5.43 -22.35 -2.20
N ASN A 103 -5.41 -21.34 -1.37
CA ASN A 103 -4.87 -20.02 -1.65
C ASN A 103 -3.85 -19.64 -0.58
N PHE A 104 -2.74 -19.05 -1.02
CA PHE A 104 -1.78 -18.37 -0.17
C PHE A 104 -1.59 -16.98 -0.73
N ASN A 105 -1.90 -15.96 0.04
CA ASN A 105 -1.75 -14.58 -0.37
C ASN A 105 -1.14 -13.74 0.74
N GLY A 106 -0.57 -12.63 0.36
CA GLY A 106 -0.03 -11.71 1.34
C GLY A 106 0.55 -10.46 0.74
N LYS A 107 0.93 -9.58 1.65
CA LYS A 107 1.62 -8.34 1.40
C LYS A 107 2.76 -8.21 2.40
N THR A 108 3.92 -7.80 1.92
CA THR A 108 5.01 -7.30 2.78
C THR A 108 5.39 -5.92 2.32
N THR A 109 5.63 -5.01 3.27
CA THR A 109 5.94 -3.61 2.97
C THR A 109 7.03 -3.14 3.93
N VAL A 110 7.96 -2.36 3.40
CA VAL A 110 8.99 -1.67 4.19
C VAL A 110 8.87 -0.18 3.91
N SER A 111 8.79 0.62 4.96
CA SER A 111 8.84 2.09 4.91
C SER A 111 10.19 2.59 5.44
N VAL A 112 10.76 3.55 4.74
CA VAL A 112 12.00 4.22 5.11
C VAL A 112 11.79 5.71 5.03
N GLN A 113 11.95 6.39 6.16
CA GLN A 113 12.04 7.85 6.20
C GLN A 113 13.50 8.21 6.47
N LYS A 114 14.10 8.98 5.57
CA LYS A 114 15.50 9.39 5.64
C LYS A 114 15.61 10.87 6.03
N ALA A 115 15.92 11.10 7.29
CA ALA A 115 16.25 12.41 7.85
C ALA A 115 17.71 12.38 8.36
N ILE A 116 18.03 13.11 9.42
CA ILE A 116 19.31 13.03 10.12
C ILE A 116 19.54 11.60 10.63
N ALA A 117 18.49 10.96 11.15
CA ALA A 117 18.49 9.51 11.45
C ALA A 117 17.41 8.83 10.59
N SER A 118 17.74 7.66 10.04
CA SER A 118 16.78 6.88 9.26
C SER A 118 15.80 6.16 10.17
N ASN A 119 14.51 6.26 9.86
CA ASN A 119 13.45 5.50 10.50
C ASN A 119 12.97 4.40 9.54
N VAL A 120 13.07 3.13 9.95
CA VAL A 120 12.71 1.97 9.13
C VAL A 120 11.63 1.18 9.82
N GLY A 121 10.51 1.00 9.14
CA GLY A 121 9.39 0.20 9.61
C GLY A 121 8.97 -0.86 8.60
N TYR A 122 8.19 -1.84 9.05
CA TYR A 122 7.71 -2.93 8.21
C TYR A 122 6.27 -3.31 8.53
N ASN A 123 5.63 -3.91 7.54
CA ASN A 123 4.32 -4.55 7.64
C ASN A 123 4.36 -5.90 6.94
N TYR A 124 3.78 -6.92 7.58
CA TYR A 124 3.49 -8.21 6.99
C TYR A 124 2.01 -8.54 7.15
N ASN A 125 1.38 -8.98 6.07
CA ASN A 125 0.03 -9.54 6.10
C ASN A 125 0.05 -10.82 5.26
N LEU A 126 -0.06 -11.98 5.90
CA LEU A 126 0.04 -13.30 5.28
C LEU A 126 -1.23 -14.08 5.57
N ASN A 127 -1.81 -14.69 4.55
CA ASN A 127 -3.04 -15.46 4.67
C ASN A 127 -2.92 -16.78 3.92
N PHE A 128 -3.33 -17.85 4.56
CA PHE A 128 -3.47 -19.17 3.94
C PHE A 128 -4.87 -19.69 4.17
N GLY A 129 -5.47 -20.28 3.15
CA GLY A 129 -6.81 -20.86 3.31
C GLY A 129 -7.17 -21.92 2.29
N LYS A 130 -8.02 -22.82 2.73
CA LYS A 130 -8.76 -23.76 1.87
C LYS A 130 -10.09 -23.13 1.49
N GLN A 131 -10.30 -22.90 0.19
CA GLN A 131 -11.44 -22.13 -0.32
C GLN A 131 -12.56 -23.01 -0.90
N ARG A 132 -12.28 -24.28 -1.21
CA ARG A 132 -13.23 -25.21 -1.85
C ARG A 132 -13.45 -26.48 -1.04
N GLY A 133 -14.66 -27.01 -1.16
CA GLY A 133 -15.13 -28.23 -0.51
C GLY A 133 -16.09 -27.92 0.63
N THR A 134 -16.56 -28.98 1.28
CA THR A 134 -17.52 -28.92 2.40
C THR A 134 -16.94 -28.20 3.61
N TRP A 135 -15.67 -28.45 3.92
CA TRP A 135 -14.94 -27.75 4.96
C TRP A 135 -13.99 -26.74 4.33
N VAL A 136 -14.15 -25.49 4.69
CA VAL A 136 -13.26 -24.38 4.35
C VAL A 136 -12.68 -23.79 5.62
N TYR A 137 -11.42 -23.39 5.58
CA TYR A 137 -10.72 -22.79 6.72
C TYR A 137 -9.61 -21.85 6.24
N GLY A 138 -9.24 -20.95 7.11
CA GLY A 138 -8.15 -20.02 6.87
C GLY A 138 -7.44 -19.61 8.14
N VAL A 139 -6.19 -19.21 7.98
CA VAL A 139 -5.37 -18.58 8.98
C VAL A 139 -4.73 -17.34 8.38
N GLY A 140 -4.76 -16.25 9.12
CA GLY A 140 -4.15 -14.97 8.77
C GLY A 140 -3.19 -14.52 9.86
N TYR A 141 -2.13 -13.85 9.44
CA TYR A 141 -1.17 -13.20 10.32
C TYR A 141 -0.86 -11.81 9.79
N LEU A 142 -1.03 -10.81 10.65
CA LEU A 142 -0.66 -9.43 10.38
C LEU A 142 0.28 -8.94 11.47
N GLU A 143 1.37 -8.30 11.06
CA GLU A 143 2.28 -7.60 11.95
C GLU A 143 2.69 -6.26 11.34
N GLU A 144 2.59 -5.22 12.11
CA GLU A 144 3.13 -3.89 11.78
C GLU A 144 4.05 -3.42 12.90
N SER A 145 5.26 -3.01 12.54
CA SER A 145 6.20 -2.43 13.49
C SER A 145 5.73 -1.05 13.97
N ASP A 146 6.25 -0.63 15.11
CA ASP A 146 6.04 0.70 15.70
C ASP A 146 6.52 1.86 14.80
N LYS A 147 7.49 1.57 13.92
CA LYS A 147 8.10 2.52 12.99
C LYS A 147 7.51 2.48 11.58
N PHE A 148 6.52 1.63 11.34
CA PHE A 148 5.92 1.54 10.02
C PHE A 148 5.09 2.80 9.71
N ASP A 149 5.53 3.57 8.71
CA ASP A 149 4.89 4.80 8.29
C ASP A 149 4.88 4.93 6.74
N PRO A 150 3.76 4.62 6.08
CA PRO A 150 3.59 4.78 4.64
C PRO A 150 2.93 6.11 4.24
N ASN A 151 2.71 7.06 5.18
CA ASN A 151 1.74 8.15 5.03
C ASN A 151 2.12 9.25 4.02
N ASP A 152 3.32 9.25 3.47
CA ASP A 152 3.72 10.21 2.43
C ASP A 152 2.99 10.01 1.08
N LEU A 153 2.72 8.76 0.68
CA LEU A 153 1.93 8.38 -0.49
C LEU A 153 0.97 7.22 -0.19
N GLY A 154 0.65 7.02 1.05
CA GLY A 154 -0.27 6.02 1.56
C GLY A 154 -1.08 6.56 2.73
N PHE A 155 -1.79 5.67 3.39
CA PHE A 155 -2.50 6.01 4.62
C PHE A 155 -2.43 4.84 5.60
N ASN A 156 -1.95 5.13 6.81
CA ASN A 156 -2.00 4.21 7.95
C ASN A 156 -2.33 5.01 9.21
N TYR A 157 -3.47 4.70 9.80
CA TYR A 157 -3.94 5.42 11.00
C TYR A 157 -3.25 4.92 12.27
N ASN A 158 -2.93 3.62 12.33
CA ASN A 158 -2.40 2.99 13.54
C ASN A 158 -1.41 1.88 13.18
N ASN A 159 -0.24 1.90 13.76
CA ASN A 159 0.83 0.89 13.62
C ASN A 159 1.01 0.10 14.93
N ASN A 160 2.15 -0.59 15.08
CA ASN A 160 2.53 -1.37 16.27
C ASN A 160 1.44 -2.37 16.68
N LYS A 161 1.03 -3.21 15.75
CA LYS A 161 -0.02 -4.20 15.98
C LYS A 161 0.38 -5.58 15.47
N ARG A 162 -0.15 -6.60 16.13
CA ARG A 162 -0.03 -8.00 15.72
C ARG A 162 -1.38 -8.67 15.84
N ILE A 163 -1.83 -9.31 14.77
CA ILE A 163 -3.14 -9.95 14.69
C ILE A 163 -2.97 -11.35 14.14
N ILE A 164 -3.60 -12.32 14.78
CA ILE A 164 -3.77 -13.68 14.27
C ILE A 164 -5.25 -13.90 14.06
N GLU A 165 -5.63 -14.30 12.85
CA GLU A 165 -7.01 -14.60 12.50
C GLU A 165 -7.14 -16.08 12.13
N VAL A 166 -8.17 -16.73 12.65
CA VAL A 166 -8.52 -18.10 12.30
C VAL A 166 -9.99 -18.14 11.90
N SER A 167 -10.27 -18.74 10.76
CA SER A 167 -11.64 -18.86 10.24
C SER A 167 -11.93 -20.28 9.84
N GLY A 168 -13.20 -20.68 9.96
CA GLY A 168 -13.65 -21.98 9.52
C GLY A 168 -15.15 -21.98 9.22
N ALA A 169 -15.55 -22.70 8.18
CA ALA A 169 -16.95 -22.89 7.84
C ALA A 169 -17.23 -24.26 7.25
N TYR A 170 -18.40 -24.78 7.57
CA TYR A 170 -18.99 -25.95 6.94
C TYR A 170 -20.00 -25.50 5.90
N ARG A 171 -19.84 -25.94 4.65
CA ARG A 171 -20.72 -25.60 3.52
C ARG A 171 -21.43 -26.83 3.02
N ASN A 172 -22.76 -26.86 3.12
CA ASN A 172 -23.57 -27.91 2.55
C ASN A 172 -24.42 -27.35 1.39
N PHE A 173 -24.06 -27.70 0.17
CA PHE A 173 -24.76 -27.27 -1.05
C PHE A 173 -25.93 -28.19 -1.42
N LYS A 174 -26.18 -29.28 -0.66
CA LYS A 174 -27.32 -30.15 -0.82
C LYS A 174 -28.18 -30.03 0.43
N PRO A 175 -29.09 -29.06 0.53
CA PRO A 175 -29.94 -28.92 1.69
C PRO A 175 -30.79 -30.17 1.85
N LYS A 176 -30.78 -30.76 3.03
CA LYS A 176 -31.59 -31.97 3.36
C LYS A 176 -33.07 -31.63 3.54
N TRP A 177 -33.40 -30.35 3.76
CA TRP A 177 -34.76 -29.87 4.00
C TRP A 177 -35.21 -28.95 2.88
N LYS A 178 -36.29 -29.36 2.20
CA LYS A 178 -36.87 -28.60 1.07
C LYS A 178 -37.32 -27.16 1.46
N GLU A 179 -37.56 -26.93 2.72
CA GLU A 179 -38.03 -25.64 3.22
C GLU A 179 -36.91 -24.57 3.30
N LEU A 180 -35.65 -24.96 3.42
CA LEU A 180 -34.50 -24.03 3.45
C LEU A 180 -34.12 -23.45 2.07
N THR A 181 -34.66 -24.00 0.98
CA THR A 181 -34.42 -23.49 -0.38
C THR A 181 -35.35 -22.32 -0.78
N LYS A 182 -36.28 -21.94 0.11
CA LYS A 182 -37.26 -20.85 -0.16
C LYS A 182 -36.87 -19.51 0.48
N ILE A 183 -35.69 -19.40 1.11
CA ILE A 183 -35.23 -18.20 1.81
C ILE A 183 -34.02 -17.58 1.07
N ILE A 184 -34.11 -17.45 -0.25
CA ILE A 184 -33.19 -16.63 -1.05
C ILE A 184 -34.04 -15.69 -1.91
#